data_2d22786c12409319a6fb12afbe072d13
#
_entry.id   2d22786c12409319a6fb12afbe072d13
#
_cell.length_a   1.000
_cell.length_b   1.000
_cell.length_c   1.000
_cell.angle_alpha   90.00
_cell.angle_beta   90.00
_cell.angle_gamma   90.00
#
_symmetry.space_group_name_H-M   'P 1'
#
loop_
_entity.id
_entity.type
_entity.pdbx_description
1 polymer ?
#
loop_
_entity_poly.entity_id
_entity_poly.type
_entity_poly.pdbx_seq_one_letter_code
_entity_poly.pdbx_strand_id
1 'polypeptide(L)'
;MKLAMIGFGQAGGKIVDKFLEYDEKTGSGIVRSAVAVNTAKADLLGLEHIPEENRVLIGQARVKGHGVGADNELGAEIAEEDIDEVQGAIDNIPVHEVDAFLVVAGLGGGTGSGGSPVIAKHLKRIYTEPVYGLGVLPGSDEGGIYTLNAARSFQTFVREVDNLMVFDNDAWRQTGESVEGGYDHINEEIVRRFGVLFGAGEVEAGDNIAESVVDSSEIINTLDGGGVSTVGYASEDVEVSSSGGGLLSRFKGDSGGGDDGIDTANTTNRITSLVRKA
;
A
#
# COMPACT_ATOMS: atom_id res chain seq x y z
N MET A 1 3.47 7.88 8.17
CA MET A 1 2.80 6.83 8.97
C MET A 1 3.61 5.54 8.88
N LYS A 2 3.99 5.00 10.02
CA LYS A 2 4.85 3.81 10.15
C LYS A 2 4.01 2.54 10.24
N LEU A 3 4.22 1.60 9.34
CA LEU A 3 3.36 0.43 9.16
C LEU A 3 4.07 -0.89 9.42
N ALA A 4 3.35 -1.82 10.08
CA ALA A 4 3.62 -3.25 9.99
C ALA A 4 2.78 -3.82 8.85
N MET A 5 3.42 -4.31 7.81
CA MET A 5 2.74 -4.80 6.60
C MET A 5 2.70 -6.32 6.58
N ILE A 6 1.52 -6.90 6.35
CA ILE A 6 1.32 -8.35 6.22
C ILE A 6 0.74 -8.63 4.82
N GLY A 7 1.56 -9.20 3.94
CA GLY A 7 1.15 -9.62 2.60
C GLY A 7 0.58 -11.03 2.64
N PHE A 8 -0.69 -11.21 2.32
CA PHE A 8 -1.36 -12.50 2.32
C PHE A 8 -1.61 -13.01 0.90
N GLY A 9 -1.12 -14.21 0.59
CA GLY A 9 -1.17 -14.81 -0.75
C GLY A 9 -0.14 -14.17 -1.72
N GLN A 10 -0.17 -14.59 -2.98
CA GLN A 10 0.81 -14.18 -4.00
C GLN A 10 0.84 -12.67 -4.22
N ALA A 11 -0.31 -12.07 -4.53
CA ALA A 11 -0.39 -10.63 -4.80
C ALA A 11 -0.02 -9.79 -3.57
N GLY A 12 -0.55 -10.15 -2.39
CA GLY A 12 -0.22 -9.46 -1.13
C GLY A 12 1.27 -9.51 -0.81
N GLY A 13 1.90 -10.69 -0.94
CA GLY A 13 3.34 -10.85 -0.74
C GLY A 13 4.17 -9.98 -1.69
N LYS A 14 3.87 -10.01 -2.99
CA LYS A 14 4.57 -9.20 -4.00
C LYS A 14 4.42 -7.70 -3.79
N ILE A 15 3.23 -7.23 -3.40
CA ILE A 15 2.99 -5.80 -3.13
C ILE A 15 3.76 -5.35 -1.89
N VAL A 16 3.76 -6.13 -0.81
CA VAL A 16 4.54 -5.79 0.40
C VAL A 16 6.04 -5.83 0.11
N ASP A 17 6.52 -6.78 -0.68
CA ASP A 17 7.91 -6.84 -1.14
C ASP A 17 8.31 -5.57 -1.92
N LYS A 18 7.43 -5.08 -2.79
CA LYS A 18 7.59 -3.81 -3.51
C LYS A 18 7.53 -2.58 -2.59
N PHE A 19 6.78 -2.59 -1.51
CA PHE A 19 6.79 -1.52 -0.51
C PHE A 19 8.15 -1.41 0.20
N LEU A 20 8.79 -2.54 0.49
CA LEU A 20 10.15 -2.54 1.03
C LEU A 20 11.15 -1.96 0.03
N GLU A 21 11.09 -2.37 -1.25
CA GLU A 21 11.91 -1.81 -2.31
C GLU A 21 11.73 -0.28 -2.44
N TYR A 22 10.48 0.19 -2.37
CA TYR A 22 10.16 1.61 -2.40
C TYR A 22 10.74 2.35 -1.20
N ASP A 23 10.58 1.80 -0.01
CA ASP A 23 11.06 2.40 1.24
C ASP A 23 12.59 2.50 1.26
N GLU A 24 13.28 1.47 0.80
CA GLU A 24 14.74 1.47 0.61
C GLU A 24 15.20 2.57 -0.36
N LYS A 25 14.48 2.73 -1.49
CA LYS A 25 14.82 3.74 -2.52
C LYS A 25 14.54 5.17 -2.09
N THR A 26 13.48 5.39 -1.34
CA THR A 26 13.04 6.74 -0.95
C THR A 26 13.56 7.16 0.42
N GLY A 27 13.95 6.21 1.27
CA GLY A 27 14.32 6.46 2.64
C GLY A 27 13.16 6.98 3.50
N SER A 28 11.92 6.71 3.09
CA SER A 28 10.71 7.26 3.75
C SER A 28 10.45 6.66 5.13
N GLY A 29 10.98 5.47 5.42
CA GLY A 29 10.83 4.80 6.72
C GLY A 29 9.39 4.41 7.07
N ILE A 30 8.53 4.21 6.06
CA ILE A 30 7.13 3.83 6.24
C ILE A 30 6.94 2.36 6.60
N VAL A 31 7.86 1.47 6.18
CA VAL A 31 7.78 0.03 6.48
C VAL A 31 8.64 -0.30 7.68
N ARG A 32 8.04 -0.49 8.85
CA ARG A 32 8.76 -0.90 10.07
C ARG A 32 8.97 -2.39 10.16
N SER A 33 8.05 -3.16 9.62
CA SER A 33 8.16 -4.60 9.49
C SER A 33 7.30 -5.10 8.35
N ALA A 34 7.75 -6.19 7.73
CA ALA A 34 7.02 -6.83 6.64
C ALA A 34 7.02 -8.35 6.85
N VAL A 35 5.85 -8.95 6.73
CA VAL A 35 5.63 -10.40 6.77
C VAL A 35 4.89 -10.83 5.52
N ALA A 36 5.30 -11.92 4.89
CA ALA A 36 4.57 -12.56 3.80
C ALA A 36 4.03 -13.91 4.24
N VAL A 37 2.76 -14.15 4.02
CA VAL A 37 2.06 -15.42 4.36
C VAL A 37 1.49 -16.04 3.11
N ASN A 38 1.80 -17.31 2.84
CA ASN A 38 1.25 -18.00 1.68
C ASN A 38 1.15 -19.51 1.91
N THR A 39 0.27 -20.17 1.16
CA THR A 39 0.15 -21.64 1.07
C THR A 39 1.01 -22.20 -0.06
N ALA A 40 1.52 -21.35 -0.97
CA ALA A 40 2.38 -21.72 -2.10
C ALA A 40 3.84 -21.36 -1.80
N LYS A 41 4.69 -22.38 -1.65
CA LYS A 41 6.13 -22.19 -1.36
C LYS A 41 6.85 -21.42 -2.47
N ALA A 42 6.49 -21.67 -3.73
CA ALA A 42 7.14 -21.01 -4.88
C ALA A 42 6.97 -19.48 -4.84
N ASP A 43 5.78 -19.01 -4.43
CA ASP A 43 5.50 -17.58 -4.33
C ASP A 43 6.35 -16.89 -3.25
N LEU A 44 6.55 -17.55 -2.10
CA LEU A 44 7.41 -17.04 -1.03
C LEU A 44 8.89 -16.99 -1.43
N LEU A 45 9.36 -17.99 -2.18
CA LEU A 45 10.73 -18.04 -2.67
C LEU A 45 11.02 -16.97 -3.74
N GLY A 46 9.99 -16.50 -4.44
CA GLY A 46 10.10 -15.44 -5.45
C GLY A 46 10.11 -14.01 -4.90
N LEU A 47 10.05 -13.82 -3.58
CA LEU A 47 10.18 -12.50 -2.94
C LEU A 47 11.67 -12.15 -2.80
N GLU A 48 12.01 -10.88 -2.92
CA GLU A 48 13.40 -10.40 -2.95
C GLU A 48 13.78 -9.58 -1.72
N HIS A 49 12.87 -8.72 -1.24
CA HIS A 49 13.13 -7.75 -0.17
C HIS A 49 12.65 -8.21 1.21
N ILE A 50 11.58 -9.02 1.29
CA ILE A 50 11.11 -9.55 2.57
C ILE A 50 12.12 -10.61 3.05
N PRO A 51 12.69 -10.49 4.27
CA PRO A 51 13.61 -11.48 4.84
C PRO A 51 13.00 -12.89 4.90
N GLU A 52 13.83 -13.92 4.71
CA GLU A 52 13.36 -15.32 4.68
C GLU A 52 12.63 -15.73 5.98
N GLU A 53 13.11 -15.26 7.12
CA GLU A 53 12.52 -15.50 8.44
C GLU A 53 11.11 -14.89 8.61
N ASN A 54 10.76 -13.92 7.77
CA ASN A 54 9.45 -13.27 7.74
C ASN A 54 8.52 -13.84 6.65
N ARG A 55 8.94 -14.92 5.97
CA ARG A 55 8.13 -15.61 4.96
C ARG A 55 7.50 -16.85 5.55
N VAL A 56 6.21 -16.80 5.85
CA VAL A 56 5.46 -17.83 6.55
C VAL A 56 4.73 -18.74 5.57
N LEU A 57 5.11 -20.01 5.51
CA LEU A 57 4.43 -21.03 4.71
C LEU A 57 3.40 -21.76 5.57
N ILE A 58 2.12 -21.48 5.35
CA ILE A 58 1.00 -22.12 6.02
C ILE A 58 0.41 -23.27 5.18
N GLY A 59 -0.41 -24.13 5.80
CA GLY A 59 -1.13 -25.19 5.15
C GLY A 59 -0.28 -26.37 4.68
N GLN A 60 0.93 -26.56 5.24
CA GLN A 60 1.82 -27.63 4.80
C GLN A 60 1.19 -29.02 4.93
N ALA A 61 0.42 -29.24 5.99
CA ALA A 61 -0.27 -30.53 6.23
C ALA A 61 -1.39 -30.78 5.18
N ARG A 62 -2.03 -29.71 4.69
CA ARG A 62 -3.19 -29.77 3.78
C ARG A 62 -2.78 -29.75 2.31
N VAL A 63 -1.93 -28.79 1.91
CA VAL A 63 -1.62 -28.50 0.50
C VAL A 63 -0.13 -28.68 0.14
N LYS A 64 0.73 -29.05 1.10
CA LYS A 64 2.16 -29.40 0.89
C LYS A 64 2.95 -28.31 0.13
N GLY A 65 2.59 -27.05 0.31
CA GLY A 65 3.26 -25.93 -0.35
C GLY A 65 2.86 -25.70 -1.83
N HIS A 66 1.79 -26.33 -2.32
CA HIS A 66 1.32 -26.16 -3.70
C HIS A 66 0.28 -25.06 -3.86
N GLY A 67 -0.12 -24.40 -2.76
CA GLY A 67 -1.20 -23.43 -2.76
C GLY A 67 -2.59 -24.07 -2.72
N VAL A 68 -3.61 -23.23 -2.52
CA VAL A 68 -5.03 -23.64 -2.49
C VAL A 68 -5.74 -23.46 -3.84
N GLY A 69 -5.02 -23.03 -4.87
CA GLY A 69 -5.63 -22.59 -6.11
C GLY A 69 -6.56 -21.39 -5.87
N ALA A 70 -7.73 -21.38 -6.50
CA ALA A 70 -8.74 -20.32 -6.28
C ALA A 70 -9.78 -20.69 -5.20
N ASP A 71 -9.47 -21.64 -4.29
CA ASP A 71 -10.37 -22.03 -3.20
C ASP A 71 -10.16 -21.11 -1.98
N ASN A 72 -11.04 -20.12 -1.85
CA ASN A 72 -10.93 -19.16 -0.75
C ASN A 72 -11.48 -19.70 0.59
N GLU A 73 -12.36 -20.68 0.58
CA GLU A 73 -12.86 -21.34 1.78
C GLU A 73 -11.73 -22.17 2.41
N LEU A 74 -11.02 -22.95 1.59
CA LEU A 74 -9.83 -23.68 2.03
C LEU A 74 -8.71 -22.72 2.50
N GLY A 75 -8.55 -21.57 1.82
CA GLY A 75 -7.58 -20.53 2.23
C GLY A 75 -7.89 -19.95 3.60
N ALA A 76 -9.16 -19.71 3.92
CA ALA A 76 -9.60 -19.25 5.23
C ALA A 76 -9.41 -20.32 6.32
N GLU A 77 -9.82 -21.58 6.06
CA GLU A 77 -9.63 -22.71 6.98
C GLU A 77 -8.15 -22.88 7.37
N ILE A 78 -7.26 -22.88 6.37
CA ILE A 78 -5.81 -23.01 6.61
C ILE A 78 -5.27 -21.81 7.43
N ALA A 79 -5.71 -20.60 7.14
CA ALA A 79 -5.30 -19.44 7.88
C ALA A 79 -5.76 -19.48 9.35
N GLU A 80 -6.93 -20.06 9.63
CA GLU A 80 -7.42 -20.30 11.00
C GLU A 80 -6.64 -21.42 11.70
N GLU A 81 -6.36 -22.52 11.01
CA GLU A 81 -5.62 -23.68 11.53
C GLU A 81 -4.18 -23.30 11.94
N ASP A 82 -3.48 -22.53 11.09
CA ASP A 82 -2.07 -22.18 11.25
C ASP A 82 -1.88 -20.73 11.75
N ILE A 83 -2.88 -20.17 12.43
CA ILE A 83 -2.83 -18.77 12.90
C ILE A 83 -1.68 -18.51 13.87
N ASP A 84 -1.31 -19.48 14.68
CA ASP A 84 -0.23 -19.38 15.65
C ASP A 84 1.15 -19.28 14.94
N GLU A 85 1.32 -19.91 13.79
CA GLU A 85 2.53 -19.79 12.96
C GLU A 85 2.67 -18.38 12.41
N VAL A 86 1.56 -17.78 11.95
CA VAL A 86 1.52 -16.40 11.48
C VAL A 86 1.79 -15.44 12.63
N GLN A 87 1.17 -15.67 13.79
CA GLN A 87 1.40 -14.86 15.00
C GLN A 87 2.86 -14.90 15.44
N GLY A 88 3.52 -16.05 15.35
CA GLY A 88 4.94 -16.17 15.69
C GLY A 88 5.86 -15.28 14.87
N ALA A 89 5.54 -15.00 13.60
CA ALA A 89 6.27 -14.03 12.79
C ALA A 89 5.92 -12.58 13.17
N ILE A 90 4.65 -12.32 13.50
CA ILE A 90 4.17 -11.00 13.92
C ILE A 90 4.72 -10.60 15.30
N ASP A 91 4.91 -11.53 16.20
CA ASP A 91 5.47 -11.28 17.54
C ASP A 91 6.88 -10.67 17.51
N ASN A 92 7.60 -10.81 16.41
CA ASN A 92 8.91 -10.18 16.22
C ASN A 92 8.81 -8.70 15.77
N ILE A 93 7.60 -8.19 15.49
CA ILE A 93 7.38 -6.81 15.08
C ILE A 93 7.53 -5.88 16.29
N PRO A 94 8.31 -4.80 16.19
CA PRO A 94 8.38 -3.79 17.26
C PRO A 94 7.12 -2.91 17.25
N VAL A 95 6.01 -3.43 17.79
CA VAL A 95 4.68 -2.78 17.73
C VAL A 95 4.68 -1.36 18.28
N HIS A 96 5.55 -1.06 19.29
CA HIS A 96 5.69 0.28 19.85
C HIS A 96 6.28 1.32 18.88
N GLU A 97 6.79 0.89 17.72
CA GLU A 97 7.29 1.75 16.63
C GLU A 97 6.32 1.83 15.45
N VAL A 98 5.13 1.25 15.57
CA VAL A 98 4.16 1.09 14.49
C VAL A 98 2.91 1.91 14.79
N ASP A 99 2.47 2.70 13.80
CA ASP A 99 1.23 3.49 13.90
C ASP A 99 -0.01 2.65 13.56
N ALA A 100 0.15 1.66 12.65
CA ALA A 100 -0.94 0.79 12.21
C ALA A 100 -0.43 -0.52 11.57
N PHE A 101 -1.29 -1.53 11.53
CA PHE A 101 -1.11 -2.71 10.69
C PHE A 101 -1.75 -2.50 9.33
N LEU A 102 -1.11 -3.00 8.26
CA LEU A 102 -1.65 -3.03 6.90
C LEU A 102 -1.66 -4.46 6.37
N VAL A 103 -2.85 -5.05 6.25
CA VAL A 103 -3.04 -6.37 5.64
C VAL A 103 -3.30 -6.20 4.14
N VAL A 104 -2.38 -6.70 3.32
CA VAL A 104 -2.42 -6.55 1.85
C VAL A 104 -2.77 -7.88 1.20
N ALA A 105 -3.79 -7.89 0.34
CA ALA A 105 -4.21 -9.13 -0.34
C ALA A 105 -4.85 -8.87 -1.70
N GLY A 106 -4.57 -9.77 -2.65
CA GLY A 106 -5.41 -9.91 -3.84
C GLY A 106 -6.69 -10.65 -3.50
N LEU A 107 -7.83 -10.05 -3.79
CA LEU A 107 -9.14 -10.59 -3.39
C LEU A 107 -9.67 -11.70 -4.31
N GLY A 108 -9.02 -11.93 -5.46
CA GLY A 108 -9.43 -12.97 -6.40
C GLY A 108 -8.85 -14.37 -6.11
N GLY A 109 -7.63 -14.45 -5.58
CA GLY A 109 -6.96 -15.72 -5.30
C GLY A 109 -7.55 -16.47 -4.09
N GLY A 110 -7.14 -17.73 -3.87
CA GLY A 110 -7.65 -18.52 -2.75
C GLY A 110 -7.04 -18.10 -1.41
N THR A 111 -5.71 -18.09 -1.31
CA THR A 111 -5.00 -17.80 -0.06
C THR A 111 -5.24 -16.36 0.41
N GLY A 112 -5.02 -15.38 -0.48
CA GLY A 112 -5.18 -13.97 -0.13
C GLY A 112 -6.60 -13.61 0.25
N SER A 113 -7.56 -13.99 -0.57
CA SER A 113 -8.98 -13.67 -0.35
C SER A 113 -9.58 -14.37 0.87
N GLY A 114 -9.14 -15.61 1.16
CA GLY A 114 -9.62 -16.37 2.31
C GLY A 114 -8.93 -15.96 3.62
N GLY A 115 -7.61 -15.83 3.59
CA GLY A 115 -6.82 -15.66 4.82
C GLY A 115 -6.75 -14.21 5.31
N SER A 116 -6.84 -13.19 4.43
CA SER A 116 -6.72 -11.79 4.86
C SER A 116 -7.79 -11.35 5.87
N PRO A 117 -9.08 -11.73 5.75
CA PRO A 117 -10.06 -11.42 6.80
C PRO A 117 -9.75 -12.12 8.12
N VAL A 118 -9.23 -13.35 8.07
CA VAL A 118 -8.89 -14.14 9.26
C VAL A 118 -7.78 -13.45 10.03
N ILE A 119 -6.69 -13.08 9.39
CA ILE A 119 -5.59 -12.41 10.08
C ILE A 119 -5.99 -11.01 10.57
N ALA A 120 -6.76 -10.25 9.80
CA ALA A 120 -7.24 -8.94 10.23
C ALA A 120 -8.05 -9.03 11.53
N LYS A 121 -9.01 -9.96 11.60
CA LYS A 121 -9.79 -10.24 12.80
C LYS A 121 -8.90 -10.65 13.99
N HIS A 122 -7.88 -11.45 13.73
CA HIS A 122 -6.93 -11.90 14.75
C HIS A 122 -6.14 -10.73 15.32
N LEU A 123 -5.58 -9.87 14.46
CA LEU A 123 -4.82 -8.67 14.85
C LEU A 123 -5.68 -7.72 15.70
N LYS A 124 -6.90 -7.42 15.31
CA LYS A 124 -7.82 -6.56 16.07
C LYS A 124 -8.19 -7.10 17.45
N ARG A 125 -8.04 -8.40 17.70
CA ARG A 125 -8.26 -8.98 19.02
C ARG A 125 -7.08 -8.85 19.97
N ILE A 126 -5.87 -8.72 19.41
CA ILE A 126 -4.61 -8.78 20.18
C ILE A 126 -4.02 -7.39 20.35
N TYR A 127 -4.08 -6.56 19.31
CA TYR A 127 -3.43 -5.26 19.26
C TYR A 127 -4.43 -4.11 19.38
N THR A 128 -3.94 -2.97 19.87
CA THR A 128 -4.71 -1.72 20.00
C THR A 128 -4.53 -0.79 18.79
N GLU A 129 -3.46 -1.00 18.05
CA GLU A 129 -3.15 -0.27 16.83
C GLU A 129 -4.21 -0.59 15.76
N PRO A 130 -4.62 0.41 14.95
CA PRO A 130 -5.59 0.19 13.89
C PRO A 130 -5.10 -0.83 12.86
N VAL A 131 -6.03 -1.62 12.34
CA VAL A 131 -5.78 -2.63 11.30
C VAL A 131 -6.47 -2.21 10.02
N TYR A 132 -5.70 -1.79 9.05
CA TYR A 132 -6.18 -1.44 7.72
C TYR A 132 -6.03 -2.60 6.74
N GLY A 133 -6.91 -2.65 5.76
CA GLY A 133 -6.81 -3.57 4.62
C GLY A 133 -6.44 -2.83 3.34
N LEU A 134 -5.61 -3.45 2.50
CA LEU A 134 -5.43 -3.08 1.10
C LEU A 134 -5.84 -4.27 0.24
N GLY A 135 -7.04 -4.18 -0.34
CA GLY A 135 -7.64 -5.21 -1.18
C GLY A 135 -7.49 -4.88 -2.65
N VAL A 136 -6.86 -5.78 -3.42
CA VAL A 136 -6.72 -5.63 -4.86
C VAL A 136 -7.77 -6.47 -5.57
N LEU A 137 -8.63 -5.81 -6.34
CA LEU A 137 -9.65 -6.48 -7.14
C LEU A 137 -9.03 -7.14 -8.37
N PRO A 138 -9.45 -8.38 -8.71
CA PRO A 138 -8.96 -9.05 -9.91
C PRO A 138 -9.46 -8.34 -11.18
N GLY A 139 -8.70 -8.48 -12.27
CA GLY A 139 -9.14 -8.04 -13.57
C GLY A 139 -10.38 -8.81 -14.05
N SER A 140 -11.25 -8.15 -14.81
CA SER A 140 -12.51 -8.74 -15.32
C SER A 140 -12.29 -9.95 -16.23
N ASP A 141 -11.11 -10.08 -16.83
CA ASP A 141 -10.71 -11.18 -17.72
C ASP A 141 -10.03 -12.36 -16.98
N GLU A 142 -9.75 -12.25 -15.69
CA GLU A 142 -9.14 -13.33 -14.89
C GLU A 142 -10.08 -14.53 -14.70
N GLY A 143 -11.39 -14.31 -14.82
CA GLY A 143 -12.41 -15.35 -14.82
C GLY A 143 -13.36 -15.29 -13.61
N GLY A 144 -14.52 -15.97 -13.78
CA GLY A 144 -15.64 -15.85 -12.83
C GLY A 144 -15.35 -16.31 -11.40
N ILE A 145 -14.43 -17.26 -11.20
CA ILE A 145 -14.07 -17.73 -9.85
C ILE A 145 -13.33 -16.64 -9.07
N TYR A 146 -12.45 -15.88 -9.73
CA TYR A 146 -11.70 -14.76 -9.10
C TYR A 146 -12.64 -13.62 -8.73
N THR A 147 -13.59 -13.28 -9.62
CA THR A 147 -14.62 -12.27 -9.33
C THR A 147 -15.53 -12.70 -8.18
N LEU A 148 -15.91 -13.98 -8.11
CA LEU A 148 -16.71 -14.51 -7.00
C LEU A 148 -15.96 -14.46 -5.68
N ASN A 149 -14.68 -14.86 -5.67
CA ASN A 149 -13.83 -14.77 -4.50
C ASN A 149 -13.69 -13.33 -4.03
N ALA A 150 -13.48 -12.39 -4.97
CA ALA A 150 -13.38 -10.96 -4.64
C ALA A 150 -14.67 -10.45 -3.97
N ALA A 151 -15.83 -10.80 -4.48
CA ALA A 151 -17.11 -10.42 -3.88
C ALA A 151 -17.29 -10.98 -2.46
N ARG A 152 -16.94 -12.25 -2.23
CA ARG A 152 -17.00 -12.91 -0.92
C ARG A 152 -16.01 -12.32 0.07
N SER A 153 -14.76 -12.19 -0.36
CA SER A 153 -13.68 -11.64 0.47
C SER A 153 -13.94 -10.19 0.84
N PHE A 154 -14.39 -9.37 -0.10
CA PHE A 154 -14.73 -7.98 0.15
C PHE A 154 -15.77 -7.83 1.27
N GLN A 155 -16.85 -8.62 1.24
CA GLN A 155 -17.90 -8.59 2.27
C GLN A 155 -17.40 -8.96 3.67
N THR A 156 -16.39 -9.84 3.73
CA THR A 156 -15.84 -10.30 5.00
C THR A 156 -14.74 -9.35 5.46
N PHE A 157 -13.81 -9.00 4.58
CA PHE A 157 -12.63 -8.21 4.91
C PHE A 157 -12.98 -6.80 5.39
N VAL A 158 -13.94 -6.13 4.75
CA VAL A 158 -14.41 -4.79 5.16
C VAL A 158 -14.95 -4.74 6.59
N ARG A 159 -15.43 -5.86 7.12
CA ARG A 159 -15.95 -5.96 8.50
C ARG A 159 -14.87 -6.22 9.52
N GLU A 160 -13.77 -6.82 9.10
CA GLU A 160 -12.67 -7.24 9.98
C GLU A 160 -11.51 -6.23 10.04
N VAL A 161 -11.54 -5.17 9.24
CA VAL A 161 -10.57 -4.07 9.27
C VAL A 161 -11.20 -2.77 9.75
N ASP A 162 -10.38 -1.82 10.18
CA ASP A 162 -10.84 -0.47 10.55
C ASP A 162 -11.12 0.40 9.31
N ASN A 163 -10.44 0.15 8.21
CA ASN A 163 -10.76 0.67 6.89
C ASN A 163 -10.21 -0.25 5.80
N LEU A 164 -10.97 -0.47 4.74
CA LEU A 164 -10.53 -1.24 3.57
C LEU A 164 -10.23 -0.29 2.41
N MET A 165 -8.96 -0.13 2.09
CA MET A 165 -8.53 0.54 0.88
C MET A 165 -8.61 -0.42 -0.29
N VAL A 166 -9.18 0.02 -1.42
CA VAL A 166 -9.41 -0.83 -2.59
C VAL A 166 -8.69 -0.28 -3.80
N PHE A 167 -8.02 -1.19 -4.52
CA PHE A 167 -7.39 -0.93 -5.80
C PHE A 167 -7.97 -1.85 -6.87
N ASP A 168 -8.32 -1.30 -8.02
CA ASP A 168 -8.93 -2.04 -9.13
C ASP A 168 -7.90 -2.27 -10.25
N ASN A 169 -7.53 -3.53 -10.49
CA ASN A 169 -6.57 -3.89 -11.53
C ASN A 169 -7.05 -3.47 -12.93
N ASP A 170 -8.35 -3.54 -13.21
CA ASP A 170 -8.88 -3.17 -14.53
C ASP A 170 -8.65 -1.70 -14.88
N ALA A 171 -8.64 -0.82 -13.88
CA ALA A 171 -8.43 0.61 -14.09
C ALA A 171 -7.00 0.94 -14.58
N TRP A 172 -6.04 0.02 -14.40
CA TRP A 172 -4.61 0.27 -14.62
C TRP A 172 -3.94 -0.63 -15.66
N ARG A 173 -4.67 -1.61 -16.19
CA ARG A 173 -4.13 -2.49 -17.24
C ARG A 173 -4.00 -1.74 -18.55
N GLN A 174 -2.82 -1.83 -19.15
CA GLN A 174 -2.57 -1.24 -20.47
C GLN A 174 -2.84 -2.27 -21.57
N THR A 175 -3.42 -1.83 -22.66
CA THR A 175 -3.72 -2.68 -23.83
C THR A 175 -2.41 -3.12 -24.50
N GLY A 176 -2.17 -4.44 -24.55
CA GLY A 176 -1.01 -5.03 -25.24
C GLY A 176 0.18 -5.40 -24.34
N GLU A 177 0.08 -5.22 -23.04
CA GLU A 177 1.08 -5.72 -22.09
C GLU A 177 0.99 -7.23 -21.91
N SER A 178 2.14 -7.87 -21.61
CA SER A 178 2.14 -9.25 -21.12
C SER A 178 1.45 -9.31 -19.76
N VAL A 179 0.86 -10.45 -19.42
CA VAL A 179 0.17 -10.63 -18.13
C VAL A 179 1.10 -10.36 -16.96
N GLU A 180 2.33 -10.86 -17.02
CA GLU A 180 3.35 -10.68 -15.98
C GLU A 180 3.81 -9.22 -15.87
N GLY A 181 4.14 -8.57 -16.99
CA GLY A 181 4.55 -7.15 -17.01
C GLY A 181 3.43 -6.20 -16.56
N GLY A 182 2.17 -6.55 -16.88
CA GLY A 182 1.01 -5.79 -16.42
C GLY A 182 0.85 -5.80 -14.90
N TYR A 183 1.05 -6.95 -14.27
CA TYR A 183 0.97 -7.03 -12.80
C TYR A 183 2.12 -6.31 -12.09
N ASP A 184 3.33 -6.35 -12.63
CA ASP A 184 4.47 -5.61 -12.05
C ASP A 184 4.22 -4.09 -12.11
N HIS A 185 3.75 -3.59 -13.23
CA HIS A 185 3.36 -2.19 -13.38
C HIS A 185 2.23 -1.79 -12.40
N ILE A 186 1.19 -2.62 -12.26
CA ILE A 186 0.09 -2.40 -11.31
C ILE A 186 0.62 -2.34 -9.88
N ASN A 187 1.51 -3.26 -9.49
CA ASN A 187 2.10 -3.26 -8.16
C ASN A 187 2.94 -2.00 -7.90
N GLU A 188 3.69 -1.51 -8.89
CA GLU A 188 4.41 -0.23 -8.81
C GLU A 188 3.47 0.96 -8.63
N GLU A 189 2.35 0.98 -9.35
CA GLU A 189 1.34 2.03 -9.24
C GLU A 189 0.64 2.04 -7.87
N ILE A 190 0.37 0.86 -7.31
CA ILE A 190 -0.14 0.71 -5.94
C ILE A 190 0.86 1.32 -4.95
N VAL A 191 2.10 0.84 -4.99
CA VAL A 191 3.15 1.25 -4.05
C VAL A 191 3.46 2.74 -4.15
N ARG A 192 3.48 3.29 -5.35
CA ARG A 192 3.70 4.73 -5.56
C ARG A 192 2.61 5.58 -4.90
N ARG A 193 1.33 5.22 -5.06
CA ARG A 193 0.20 5.99 -4.49
C ARG A 193 0.14 5.90 -2.97
N PHE A 194 0.16 4.69 -2.49
CA PHE A 194 0.06 4.44 -1.05
C PHE A 194 1.36 4.82 -0.34
N GLY A 195 2.52 4.65 -0.98
CA GLY A 195 3.82 5.11 -0.46
C GLY A 195 3.88 6.62 -0.27
N VAL A 196 3.38 7.39 -1.24
CA VAL A 196 3.26 8.86 -1.09
C VAL A 196 2.28 9.22 0.02
N LEU A 197 1.13 8.55 0.11
CA LEU A 197 0.14 8.80 1.16
C LEU A 197 0.73 8.53 2.55
N PHE A 198 1.32 7.36 2.76
CA PHE A 198 1.85 6.97 4.06
C PHE A 198 3.14 7.70 4.42
N GLY A 199 3.94 8.10 3.41
CA GLY A 199 5.17 8.86 3.59
C GLY A 199 4.93 10.35 3.86
N ALA A 200 3.76 10.88 3.57
CA ALA A 200 3.47 12.31 3.68
C ALA A 200 3.70 12.91 5.09
N GLY A 201 3.56 12.09 6.13
CA GLY A 201 3.79 12.50 7.53
C GLY A 201 5.17 12.15 8.09
N GLU A 202 6.06 11.54 7.30
CA GLU A 202 7.39 11.06 7.77
C GLU A 202 8.55 11.95 7.31
N VAL A 203 8.29 13.15 6.81
CA VAL A 203 9.34 14.05 6.32
C VAL A 203 10.09 14.65 7.51
N GLU A 204 11.42 14.47 7.57
CA GLU A 204 12.27 15.02 8.64
C GLU A 204 12.34 16.56 8.57
N ALA A 205 12.35 17.18 9.74
CA ALA A 205 12.49 18.64 9.87
C ALA A 205 13.87 19.09 9.38
N GLY A 206 13.95 19.66 8.19
CA GLY A 206 15.20 20.16 7.59
C GLY A 206 15.14 20.33 6.09
N ASP A 207 14.24 19.62 5.41
CA ASP A 207 14.00 19.84 4.00
C ASP A 207 13.09 21.06 3.80
N ASN A 208 13.26 21.78 2.69
CA ASN A 208 12.40 22.91 2.32
C ASN A 208 10.98 22.42 2.03
N ILE A 209 10.18 22.28 3.09
CA ILE A 209 8.83 21.72 3.04
C ILE A 209 7.85 22.88 2.88
N ALA A 210 6.99 22.80 1.89
CA ALA A 210 5.84 23.70 1.75
C ALA A 210 4.92 23.58 2.98
N GLU A 211 4.28 24.66 3.37
CA GLU A 211 3.51 24.88 4.62
C GLU A 211 2.36 23.89 4.95
N SER A 212 2.15 22.82 4.18
CA SER A 212 1.05 21.88 4.40
C SER A 212 1.57 20.43 4.30
N VAL A 213 2.00 19.90 5.42
CA VAL A 213 2.35 18.48 5.58
C VAL A 213 1.19 17.81 6.30
N VAL A 214 0.59 16.80 5.67
CA VAL A 214 -0.37 15.89 6.31
C VAL A 214 0.41 15.01 7.27
N ASP A 215 0.04 14.96 8.54
CA ASP A 215 0.67 14.06 9.50
C ASP A 215 -0.04 12.69 9.59
N SER A 216 0.64 11.73 10.23
CA SER A 216 0.11 10.36 10.39
C SER A 216 -1.23 10.35 11.14
N SER A 217 -1.45 11.25 12.08
CA SER A 217 -2.69 11.33 12.86
C SER A 217 -3.87 11.81 12.01
N GLU A 218 -3.65 12.68 11.03
CA GLU A 218 -4.69 13.12 10.09
C GLU A 218 -5.13 11.97 9.16
N ILE A 219 -4.18 11.14 8.72
CA ILE A 219 -4.48 9.94 7.93
C ILE A 219 -5.30 8.95 8.76
N ILE A 220 -4.84 8.65 9.99
CA ILE A 220 -5.54 7.76 10.91
C ILE A 220 -6.96 8.25 11.18
N ASN A 221 -7.13 9.55 11.51
CA ASN A 221 -8.45 10.15 11.75
C ASN A 221 -9.36 10.08 10.51
N THR A 222 -8.79 10.22 9.31
CA THR A 222 -9.56 10.11 8.07
C THR A 222 -10.07 8.69 7.84
N LEU A 223 -9.27 7.68 8.21
CA LEU A 223 -9.59 6.27 8.04
C LEU A 223 -10.43 5.70 9.19
N ASP A 224 -10.48 6.37 10.34
CA ASP A 224 -11.20 5.93 11.56
C ASP A 224 -12.73 5.80 11.37
N GLY A 225 -13.28 6.45 10.36
CA GLY A 225 -14.70 6.32 10.00
C GLY A 225 -15.12 4.93 9.52
N GLY A 226 -14.18 4.02 9.29
CA GLY A 226 -14.42 2.67 8.77
C GLY A 226 -14.86 2.64 7.31
N GLY A 227 -15.29 1.47 6.85
CA GLY A 227 -15.82 1.27 5.51
C GLY A 227 -14.76 1.08 4.45
N VAL A 228 -14.96 1.72 3.28
CA VAL A 228 -14.11 1.54 2.09
C VAL A 228 -13.56 2.88 1.64
N SER A 229 -12.27 2.89 1.34
CA SER A 229 -11.56 4.05 0.81
C SER A 229 -10.88 3.74 -0.52
N THR A 230 -10.70 4.75 -1.35
CA THR A 230 -9.87 4.71 -2.55
C THR A 230 -8.90 5.87 -2.53
N VAL A 231 -7.74 5.69 -3.15
CA VAL A 231 -6.71 6.73 -3.23
C VAL A 231 -6.58 7.22 -4.67
N GLY A 232 -6.95 8.47 -4.90
CA GLY A 232 -6.65 9.16 -6.14
C GLY A 232 -5.24 9.74 -6.10
N TYR A 233 -4.52 9.67 -7.22
CA TYR A 233 -3.18 10.22 -7.36
C TYR A 233 -3.03 10.96 -8.69
N ALA A 234 -2.51 12.17 -8.65
CA ALA A 234 -2.06 12.90 -9.82
C ALA A 234 -0.80 13.71 -9.46
N SER A 235 0.15 13.76 -10.38
CA SER A 235 1.37 14.54 -10.24
C SER A 235 1.66 15.34 -11.49
N GLU A 236 2.32 16.48 -11.33
CA GLU A 236 2.77 17.34 -12.41
C GLU A 236 4.11 17.98 -12.00
N ASP A 237 5.08 17.97 -12.91
CA ASP A 237 6.36 18.63 -12.68
C ASP A 237 6.18 20.15 -12.61
N VAL A 238 6.75 20.75 -11.58
CA VAL A 238 6.78 22.21 -11.44
C VAL A 238 8.08 22.72 -12.06
N GLU A 239 8.00 23.37 -13.22
CA GLU A 239 9.14 24.12 -13.75
C GLU A 239 9.41 25.31 -12.81
N VAL A 240 10.41 25.18 -11.95
CA VAL A 240 10.96 26.33 -11.23
C VAL A 240 11.73 27.14 -12.26
N SER A 241 11.13 28.19 -12.78
CA SER A 241 11.84 29.16 -13.60
C SER A 241 12.93 29.80 -12.71
N SER A 242 14.15 29.24 -12.76
CA SER A 242 15.32 29.94 -12.27
C SER A 242 15.46 31.19 -13.13
N SER A 243 14.98 32.32 -12.63
CA SER A 243 15.29 33.63 -13.22
C SER A 243 16.80 33.80 -13.10
N GLY A 244 17.51 33.37 -14.16
CA GLY A 244 18.93 33.60 -14.31
C GLY A 244 19.18 35.10 -14.21
N GLY A 245 19.70 35.53 -13.06
CA GLY A 245 20.16 36.86 -12.86
C GLY A 245 21.29 37.17 -13.85
N GLY A 246 20.93 37.73 -14.99
CA GLY A 246 21.90 38.30 -15.92
C GLY A 246 22.64 39.42 -15.19
N LEU A 247 23.96 39.53 -15.44
CA LEU A 247 24.92 40.45 -14.86
C LEU A 247 24.53 41.97 -14.94
N LEU A 248 23.34 42.31 -15.39
CA LEU A 248 22.82 43.67 -15.64
C LEU A 248 21.83 44.19 -14.59
N SER A 249 21.43 43.40 -13.57
CA SER A 249 20.50 43.86 -12.53
C SER A 249 21.21 44.64 -11.37
N ARG A 250 22.53 44.87 -11.46
CA ARG A 250 23.32 45.51 -10.40
C ARG A 250 23.25 47.04 -10.38
N PHE A 251 22.42 47.63 -11.25
CA PHE A 251 22.33 49.12 -11.40
C PHE A 251 20.88 49.63 -11.35
N LYS A 252 20.06 49.17 -10.44
CA LYS A 252 18.83 49.92 -10.09
C LYS A 252 18.56 49.72 -8.60
N GLY A 253 18.83 50.79 -7.86
CA GLY A 253 18.57 50.87 -6.43
C GLY A 253 17.07 50.97 -6.17
N ASP A 254 16.79 50.54 -4.98
CA ASP A 254 15.78 51.01 -4.02
C ASP A 254 14.37 50.44 -4.10
N SER A 255 13.98 49.96 -2.92
CA SER A 255 12.68 49.81 -2.29
C SER A 255 11.67 48.77 -2.81
N GLY A 256 11.40 47.85 -1.92
CA GLY A 256 10.13 47.11 -1.89
C GLY A 256 10.32 45.61 -1.84
N GLY A 257 9.82 45.00 -0.76
CA GLY A 257 9.85 43.57 -0.46
C GLY A 257 9.58 42.68 -1.68
N GLY A 258 10.59 41.88 -1.99
CA GLY A 258 10.46 40.83 -2.99
C GLY A 258 9.79 39.63 -2.34
N ASP A 259 8.49 39.53 -2.54
CA ASP A 259 7.79 38.28 -2.50
C ASP A 259 8.30 37.47 -3.69
N ASP A 260 9.04 36.37 -3.46
CA ASP A 260 9.39 35.39 -4.48
C ASP A 260 8.09 34.66 -4.85
N GLY A 261 7.25 35.35 -5.62
CA GLY A 261 5.90 34.95 -5.95
C GLY A 261 5.90 33.73 -6.87
N ILE A 262 5.73 32.59 -6.28
CA ILE A 262 4.98 31.53 -6.98
C ILE A 262 3.64 32.16 -7.33
N ASP A 263 3.36 32.31 -8.62
CA ASP A 263 2.07 32.86 -9.10
C ASP A 263 0.94 32.01 -8.53
N THR A 264 0.36 32.48 -7.40
CA THR A 264 -0.64 31.75 -6.62
C THR A 264 -1.90 31.43 -7.45
N ALA A 265 -2.25 32.28 -8.42
CA ALA A 265 -3.39 32.04 -9.31
C ALA A 265 -3.09 30.87 -10.27
N ASN A 266 -1.88 30.75 -10.78
CA ASN A 266 -1.45 29.66 -11.65
C ASN A 266 -1.37 28.35 -10.86
N THR A 267 -0.81 28.41 -9.64
CA THR A 267 -0.74 27.25 -8.72
C THR A 267 -2.13 26.72 -8.35
N THR A 268 -3.09 27.58 -8.02
CA THR A 268 -4.47 27.18 -7.72
C THR A 268 -5.15 26.49 -8.92
N ASN A 269 -4.94 27.01 -10.13
CA ASN A 269 -5.50 26.39 -11.34
C ASN A 269 -4.87 25.03 -11.62
N ARG A 270 -3.57 24.87 -11.38
CA ARG A 270 -2.85 23.59 -11.53
C ARG A 270 -3.33 22.56 -10.51
N ILE A 271 -3.45 22.93 -9.22
CA ILE A 271 -3.99 22.06 -8.17
C ILE A 271 -5.43 21.63 -8.52
N THR A 272 -6.29 22.54 -8.95
CA THR A 272 -7.65 22.20 -9.37
C THR A 272 -7.67 21.22 -10.55
N SER A 273 -6.76 21.38 -11.51
CA SER A 273 -6.61 20.45 -12.64
C SER A 273 -6.13 19.08 -12.17
N LEU A 274 -5.18 19.01 -11.25
CA LEU A 274 -4.68 17.76 -10.68
C LEU A 274 -5.76 16.99 -9.92
N VAL A 275 -6.52 17.68 -9.05
CA VAL A 275 -7.66 17.07 -8.31
C VAL A 275 -8.73 16.47 -9.24
N ARG A 276 -8.94 17.07 -10.43
CA ARG A 276 -9.87 16.52 -11.42
C ARG A 276 -9.32 15.31 -12.17
N LYS A 277 -8.00 15.12 -12.20
CA LYS A 277 -7.31 13.98 -12.86
C LYS A 277 -7.11 12.80 -11.91
N ALA A 278 -7.03 13.06 -10.59
CA ALA A 278 -6.94 12.03 -9.55
C ALA A 278 -8.28 11.32 -9.33
#